data_6fe807d73426d751e37100fdd731f7ec
#
_entry.id   6fe807d73426d751e37100fdd731f7ec
#
_cell.length_a   1.000
_cell.length_b   1.000
_cell.length_c   1.000
_cell.angle_alpha   90.00
_cell.angle_beta   90.00
_cell.angle_gamma   90.00
#
_symmetry.space_group_name_H-M   'P 1'
#
loop_
_entity.id
_entity.type
_entity.pdbx_description
1 polymer ?
#
loop_
_entity_poly.entity_id
_entity_poly.type
_entity_poly.pdbx_seq_one_letter_code
_entity_poly.pdbx_strand_id
1 'polypeptide(L)'
;MSRTVLVAIFGASLLAGTSNAADLTEPPAPAPVVEAAPTFVWTGGYVGLQGGGGWLNSDLSIPGASASKDFRGGLFGAFAGYNYQQGDWVLGIEGDVAYNWNDRTFNVFGANTEVGTDVSGSVRGRVGYTLNEKALLYATGGWAVTRGFVDVAGAPKEKETFNGWTIGAGVDYGFTNSVFGRAEYRYNDFGDKDVGGVDVDLDQHQFTIGVGVKF
;
A
#
# COMPACT_ATOMS: atom_id res chain seq x y z
N MET A 1 -3.66 -107.14 25.19
CA MET A 1 -3.61 -106.88 26.62
C MET A 1 -4.30 -105.57 26.83
N SER A 2 -5.54 -105.59 27.16
CA SER A 2 -6.11 -105.50 28.49
C SER A 2 -6.01 -104.12 29.09
N ARG A 3 -7.13 -103.54 29.23
CA ARG A 3 -7.88 -102.94 30.35
C ARG A 3 -7.91 -101.39 30.30
N THR A 4 -8.89 -100.66 30.66
CA THR A 4 -10.26 -100.83 31.20
C THR A 4 -10.80 -99.41 31.37
N VAL A 5 -11.96 -99.11 30.86
CA VAL A 5 -13.06 -98.29 31.34
C VAL A 5 -12.85 -97.49 32.63
N LEU A 6 -13.21 -96.23 32.60
CA LEU A 6 -14.07 -95.65 33.64
C LEU A 6 -14.78 -94.36 33.11
N VAL A 7 -16.09 -94.43 33.20
CA VAL A 7 -17.08 -93.41 33.01
C VAL A 7 -17.17 -92.57 34.29
N ALA A 8 -17.21 -91.26 34.17
CA ALA A 8 -17.76 -90.38 35.20
C ALA A 8 -18.54 -89.22 34.57
N ILE A 9 -19.84 -89.31 34.74
CA ILE A 9 -20.84 -88.26 34.48
C ILE A 9 -20.87 -87.38 35.72
N PHE A 10 -20.73 -86.06 35.55
CA PHE A 10 -21.24 -85.03 36.47
C PHE A 10 -21.30 -83.71 35.70
N GLY A 11 -22.44 -83.17 35.51
CA GLY A 11 -23.16 -82.18 36.29
C GLY A 11 -23.21 -80.87 35.50
N ALA A 12 -24.34 -80.67 34.82
CA ALA A 12 -24.66 -79.36 34.19
C ALA A 12 -24.84 -78.31 35.29
N SER A 13 -24.13 -77.18 35.11
CA SER A 13 -24.50 -75.96 35.80
C SER A 13 -24.58 -74.86 34.72
N LEU A 14 -25.78 -74.55 34.34
CA LEU A 14 -26.08 -73.32 33.57
C LEU A 14 -25.83 -72.10 34.45
N LEU A 15 -24.73 -71.42 34.24
CA LEU A 15 -24.51 -70.07 34.70
C LEU A 15 -24.89 -69.13 33.51
N ALA A 16 -26.08 -68.58 33.57
CA ALA A 16 -26.48 -67.45 32.73
C ALA A 16 -25.63 -66.27 33.10
N GLY A 17 -24.52 -66.06 32.39
CA GLY A 17 -23.74 -64.83 32.42
C GLY A 17 -24.54 -63.74 31.75
N THR A 18 -25.04 -62.75 32.50
CA THR A 18 -25.51 -61.44 31.94
C THR A 18 -24.34 -60.78 31.31
N SER A 19 -24.28 -60.78 29.99
CA SER A 19 -23.39 -59.92 29.23
C SER A 19 -23.86 -58.48 29.45
N ASN A 20 -23.18 -57.72 30.33
CA ASN A 20 -23.23 -56.29 30.29
C ASN A 20 -22.61 -55.88 28.94
N ALA A 21 -23.46 -55.54 27.98
CA ALA A 21 -23.03 -54.77 26.82
C ALA A 21 -22.47 -53.47 27.37
N ALA A 22 -21.16 -53.33 27.42
CA ALA A 22 -20.51 -52.04 27.64
C ALA A 22 -21.02 -51.12 26.52
N ASP A 23 -21.81 -50.14 26.91
CA ASP A 23 -22.21 -49.05 26.06
C ASP A 23 -20.92 -48.39 25.59
N LEU A 24 -20.50 -48.70 24.36
CA LEU A 24 -19.36 -48.03 23.71
C LEU A 24 -19.79 -46.60 23.48
N THR A 25 -19.50 -45.75 24.45
CA THR A 25 -19.65 -44.31 24.27
C THR A 25 -18.85 -43.95 23.02
N GLU A 26 -19.58 -43.67 21.93
CA GLU A 26 -18.98 -43.19 20.68
C GLU A 26 -18.12 -41.96 21.01
N PRO A 27 -16.82 -41.97 20.64
CA PRO A 27 -15.97 -40.83 20.93
C PRO A 27 -16.65 -39.56 20.37
N PRO A 28 -16.67 -38.43 21.12
CA PRO A 28 -17.28 -37.22 20.64
C PRO A 28 -16.68 -36.87 19.29
N ALA A 29 -17.54 -36.54 18.31
CA ALA A 29 -17.12 -36.11 16.98
C ALA A 29 -16.04 -35.04 17.09
N PRO A 30 -14.93 -35.14 16.34
CA PRO A 30 -13.88 -34.13 16.38
C PRO A 30 -14.50 -32.76 16.17
N ALA A 31 -14.14 -31.80 17.01
CA ALA A 31 -14.62 -30.45 16.91
C ALA A 31 -14.35 -29.93 15.47
N PRO A 32 -15.29 -29.19 14.86
CA PRO A 32 -15.11 -28.67 13.52
C PRO A 32 -13.81 -27.87 13.50
N VAL A 33 -12.92 -28.24 12.59
CA VAL A 33 -11.68 -27.48 12.34
C VAL A 33 -12.14 -26.11 11.84
N VAL A 34 -12.02 -25.08 12.66
CA VAL A 34 -12.23 -23.71 12.23
C VAL A 34 -11.08 -23.42 11.27
N GLU A 35 -11.37 -23.48 9.97
CA GLU A 35 -10.43 -23.07 8.95
C GLU A 35 -10.09 -21.60 9.20
N ALA A 36 -8.84 -21.32 9.58
CA ALA A 36 -8.39 -19.95 9.83
C ALA A 36 -8.64 -19.13 8.56
N ALA A 37 -9.32 -18.00 8.69
CA ALA A 37 -9.56 -17.11 7.57
C ALA A 37 -8.21 -16.77 6.90
N PRO A 38 -8.11 -16.82 5.56
CA PRO A 38 -6.86 -16.60 4.87
C PRO A 38 -6.30 -15.21 5.21
N THR A 39 -5.13 -15.19 5.81
CA THR A 39 -4.39 -13.97 6.15
C THR A 39 -3.89 -13.31 4.87
N PHE A 40 -4.05 -11.99 4.75
CA PHE A 40 -3.51 -11.26 3.61
C PHE A 40 -1.97 -11.23 3.70
N VAL A 41 -1.29 -11.88 2.76
CA VAL A 41 0.18 -11.88 2.68
C VAL A 41 0.63 -10.73 1.79
N TRP A 42 1.46 -9.83 2.31
CA TRP A 42 1.93 -8.64 1.58
C TRP A 42 3.06 -8.91 0.59
N THR A 43 3.72 -10.07 0.64
CA THR A 43 4.76 -10.47 -0.33
C THR A 43 4.18 -10.62 -1.72
N GLY A 44 4.86 -10.04 -2.71
CA GLY A 44 4.53 -10.18 -4.13
C GLY A 44 4.58 -8.85 -4.88
N GLY A 45 4.45 -8.94 -6.20
CA GLY A 45 4.28 -7.81 -7.08
C GLY A 45 2.88 -7.22 -6.95
N TYR A 46 2.75 -5.93 -7.18
CA TYR A 46 1.46 -5.25 -7.20
C TYR A 46 1.46 -4.08 -8.18
N VAL A 47 0.28 -3.78 -8.67
CA VAL A 47 0.00 -2.59 -9.50
C VAL A 47 -1.29 -1.95 -9.00
N GLY A 48 -1.43 -0.64 -9.20
CA GLY A 48 -2.65 0.05 -8.79
C GLY A 48 -2.82 1.41 -9.44
N LEU A 49 -3.99 1.98 -9.16
CA LEU A 49 -4.36 3.33 -9.56
C LEU A 49 -4.58 4.17 -8.31
N GLN A 50 -4.25 5.44 -8.40
CA GLN A 50 -4.41 6.39 -7.30
C GLN A 50 -4.92 7.73 -7.83
N GLY A 51 -5.65 8.42 -6.99
CA GLY A 51 -6.10 9.78 -7.24
C GLY A 51 -6.09 10.58 -5.95
N GLY A 52 -5.97 11.88 -6.07
CA GLY A 52 -5.91 12.72 -4.89
C GLY A 52 -5.74 14.19 -5.21
N GLY A 53 -5.27 14.91 -4.23
CA GLY A 53 -4.96 16.34 -4.36
C GLY A 53 -3.65 16.67 -3.66
N GLY A 54 -3.07 17.76 -4.12
CA GLY A 54 -1.87 18.32 -3.52
C GLY A 54 -2.00 19.82 -3.37
N TRP A 55 -1.23 20.37 -2.44
CA TRP A 55 -0.97 21.79 -2.36
C TRP A 55 0.54 22.01 -2.45
N LEU A 56 0.88 22.94 -3.31
CA LEU A 56 2.23 23.36 -3.58
C LEU A 56 2.42 24.70 -2.86
N ASN A 57 3.41 24.80 -2.00
CA ASN A 57 3.86 26.05 -1.42
C ASN A 57 5.04 26.54 -2.26
N SER A 58 4.98 27.76 -2.68
CA SER A 58 6.03 28.39 -3.49
C SER A 58 6.44 29.67 -2.81
N ASP A 59 7.64 29.70 -2.26
CA ASP A 59 8.26 30.89 -1.69
C ASP A 59 9.21 31.51 -2.71
N LEU A 60 8.81 32.68 -3.21
CA LEU A 60 9.67 33.53 -4.07
C LEU A 60 10.36 34.55 -3.19
N SER A 61 11.66 34.52 -3.13
CA SER A 61 12.49 35.52 -2.46
C SER A 61 13.34 36.30 -3.45
N ILE A 62 13.08 37.61 -3.52
CA ILE A 62 13.96 38.59 -4.20
C ILE A 62 14.50 39.54 -3.14
N PRO A 63 15.69 40.16 -3.32
CA PRO A 63 16.21 41.17 -2.40
C PRO A 63 15.20 42.32 -2.21
N GLY A 64 14.53 42.32 -1.02
CA GLY A 64 13.58 43.35 -0.63
C GLY A 64 12.10 43.05 -0.80
N ALA A 65 11.71 41.84 -1.30
CA ALA A 65 10.32 41.40 -1.35
C ALA A 65 10.23 39.88 -1.34
N SER A 66 9.30 39.34 -0.53
CA SER A 66 8.93 37.92 -0.55
C SER A 66 7.44 37.75 -0.84
N ALA A 67 7.07 36.80 -1.68
CA ALA A 67 5.69 36.47 -1.99
C ALA A 67 5.50 34.95 -1.81
N SER A 68 4.57 34.56 -0.99
CA SER A 68 4.14 33.17 -0.81
C SER A 68 2.81 32.94 -1.50
N LYS A 69 2.68 31.85 -2.26
CA LYS A 69 1.42 31.45 -2.91
C LYS A 69 1.18 29.96 -2.82
N ASP A 70 -0.03 29.62 -2.43
CA ASP A 70 -0.51 28.23 -2.35
C ASP A 70 -1.24 27.84 -3.64
N PHE A 71 -0.86 26.72 -4.23
CA PHE A 71 -1.52 26.14 -5.40
C PHE A 71 -2.19 24.83 -4.95
N ARG A 72 -3.46 24.65 -5.31
CA ARG A 72 -4.19 23.41 -5.06
C ARG A 72 -4.61 22.79 -6.38
N GLY A 73 -4.37 21.49 -6.53
CA GLY A 73 -4.76 20.77 -7.72
C GLY A 73 -5.03 19.30 -7.46
N GLY A 74 -5.67 18.65 -8.43
CA GLY A 74 -5.90 17.23 -8.43
C GLY A 74 -4.78 16.48 -9.12
N LEU A 75 -4.64 15.20 -8.79
CA LEU A 75 -3.76 14.28 -9.48
C LEU A 75 -4.45 12.93 -9.67
N PHE A 76 -4.06 12.24 -10.74
CA PHE A 76 -4.43 10.86 -11.00
C PHE A 76 -3.23 10.11 -11.57
N GLY A 77 -2.97 8.89 -11.08
CA GLY A 77 -1.79 8.15 -11.46
C GLY A 77 -1.91 6.66 -11.26
N ALA A 78 -0.82 5.99 -11.62
CA ALA A 78 -0.63 4.57 -11.41
C ALA A 78 0.64 4.33 -10.60
N PHE A 79 0.64 3.25 -9.84
CA PHE A 79 1.79 2.79 -9.08
C PHE A 79 2.02 1.31 -9.30
N ALA A 80 3.27 0.89 -9.17
CA ALA A 80 3.66 -0.51 -9.22
C ALA A 80 4.84 -0.74 -8.29
N GLY A 81 4.91 -1.94 -7.68
CA GLY A 81 5.97 -2.24 -6.76
C GLY A 81 6.08 -3.73 -6.44
N TYR A 82 7.01 -4.01 -5.57
CA TYR A 82 7.21 -5.34 -5.01
C TYR A 82 7.47 -5.23 -3.51
N ASN A 83 6.74 -6.03 -2.73
CA ASN A 83 6.90 -6.16 -1.30
C ASN A 83 7.48 -7.53 -0.93
N TYR A 84 8.28 -7.55 0.11
CA TYR A 84 8.75 -8.74 0.80
C TYR A 84 8.38 -8.66 2.28
N GLN A 85 7.59 -9.60 2.76
CA GLN A 85 7.14 -9.67 4.15
C GLN A 85 7.95 -10.72 4.91
N GLN A 86 8.44 -10.31 6.08
CA GLN A 86 9.09 -11.20 7.04
C GLN A 86 8.49 -10.97 8.44
N GLY A 87 7.67 -11.91 8.89
CA GLY A 87 6.85 -11.71 10.09
C GLY A 87 5.90 -10.54 9.90
N ASP A 88 5.93 -9.58 10.82
CA ASP A 88 5.11 -8.38 10.76
C ASP A 88 5.73 -7.24 9.94
N TRP A 89 6.99 -7.39 9.52
CA TRP A 89 7.68 -6.37 8.75
C TRP A 89 7.55 -6.59 7.26
N VAL A 90 7.33 -5.50 6.54
CA VAL A 90 7.24 -5.48 5.08
C VAL A 90 8.27 -4.50 4.54
N LEU A 91 9.13 -4.97 3.66
CA LEU A 91 10.10 -4.15 2.92
C LEU A 91 9.73 -4.17 1.45
N GLY A 92 9.89 -3.06 0.74
CA GLY A 92 9.54 -3.01 -0.66
C GLY A 92 10.18 -1.87 -1.42
N ILE A 93 9.97 -1.92 -2.74
CA ILE A 93 10.30 -0.85 -3.67
C ILE A 93 9.03 -0.53 -4.46
N GLU A 94 8.84 0.75 -4.76
CA GLU A 94 7.67 1.21 -5.49
C GLU A 94 8.05 2.33 -6.45
N GLY A 95 7.47 2.32 -7.65
CA GLY A 95 7.50 3.41 -8.58
C GLY A 95 6.09 3.89 -8.89
N ASP A 96 5.92 5.18 -9.12
CA ASP A 96 4.66 5.76 -9.53
C ASP A 96 4.85 6.81 -10.62
N VAL A 97 3.75 7.03 -11.35
CA VAL A 97 3.61 8.11 -12.31
C VAL A 97 2.23 8.72 -12.15
N ALA A 98 2.15 10.03 -12.13
CA ALA A 98 0.90 10.75 -11.99
C ALA A 98 0.81 11.94 -12.97
N TYR A 99 -0.39 12.17 -13.45
CA TYR A 99 -0.75 13.38 -14.17
C TYR A 99 -1.39 14.35 -13.18
N ASN A 100 -0.91 15.61 -13.22
CA ASN A 100 -1.37 16.67 -12.34
C ASN A 100 -2.11 17.70 -13.19
N TRP A 101 -3.25 18.18 -12.71
CA TRP A 101 -3.96 19.32 -13.33
C TRP A 101 -4.04 20.48 -12.35
N ASN A 102 -2.89 21.17 -12.28
CA ASN A 102 -2.69 22.32 -11.39
C ASN A 102 -2.54 23.60 -12.20
N ASP A 103 -3.19 23.70 -13.35
CA ASP A 103 -3.03 24.82 -14.26
C ASP A 103 -3.58 26.12 -13.67
N ARG A 104 -2.78 27.17 -13.69
CA ARG A 104 -3.16 28.50 -13.25
C ARG A 104 -2.74 29.55 -14.30
N THR A 105 -3.71 30.34 -14.71
CA THR A 105 -3.48 31.48 -15.60
C THR A 105 -3.32 32.75 -14.77
N PHE A 106 -2.23 33.45 -14.95
CA PHE A 106 -1.96 34.76 -14.36
C PHE A 106 -1.86 35.81 -15.45
N ASN A 107 -2.33 37.02 -15.16
CA ASN A 107 -2.09 38.14 -16.02
C ASN A 107 -0.89 38.92 -15.46
N VAL A 108 0.25 38.84 -16.16
CA VAL A 108 1.48 39.56 -15.80
C VAL A 108 1.72 40.59 -16.86
N PHE A 109 1.65 41.89 -16.48
CA PHE A 109 1.84 43.03 -17.38
C PHE A 109 0.97 43.01 -18.65
N GLY A 110 -0.26 42.47 -18.57
CA GLY A 110 -1.19 42.42 -19.72
C GLY A 110 -1.03 41.19 -20.62
N ALA A 111 -0.08 40.30 -20.36
CA ALA A 111 0.06 38.99 -20.99
C ALA A 111 -0.48 37.85 -20.08
N ASN A 112 -1.29 36.96 -20.64
CA ASN A 112 -1.73 35.76 -19.94
C ASN A 112 -0.56 34.78 -19.88
N THR A 113 -0.14 34.45 -18.67
CA THR A 113 0.90 33.44 -18.39
C THR A 113 0.26 32.24 -17.70
N GLU A 114 0.38 31.10 -18.32
CA GLU A 114 -0.09 29.83 -17.75
C GLU A 114 1.10 29.05 -17.18
N VAL A 115 0.99 28.64 -15.91
CA VAL A 115 2.00 27.85 -15.21
C VAL A 115 1.32 26.63 -14.65
N GLY A 116 1.90 25.46 -14.88
CA GLY A 116 1.36 24.20 -14.39
C GLY A 116 2.40 23.10 -14.34
N THR A 117 2.00 21.97 -13.73
CA THR A 117 2.76 20.72 -13.73
C THR A 117 2.00 19.65 -14.49
N ASP A 118 2.62 19.05 -15.51
CA ASP A 118 1.98 18.04 -16.35
C ASP A 118 2.08 16.65 -15.73
N VAL A 119 3.32 16.17 -15.54
CA VAL A 119 3.60 14.78 -15.15
C VAL A 119 4.62 14.76 -14.02
N SER A 120 4.35 13.95 -13.04
CA SER A 120 5.28 13.62 -11.96
C SER A 120 5.50 12.12 -11.87
N GLY A 121 6.63 11.73 -11.31
CA GLY A 121 6.95 10.32 -11.04
C GLY A 121 7.89 10.19 -9.87
N SER A 122 7.93 9.00 -9.25
CA SER A 122 8.87 8.73 -8.19
C SER A 122 9.34 7.28 -8.19
N VAL A 123 10.51 7.06 -7.56
CA VAL A 123 11.02 5.73 -7.20
C VAL A 123 11.38 5.77 -5.73
N ARG A 124 10.79 4.86 -4.94
CA ARG A 124 10.84 4.89 -3.48
C ARG A 124 11.13 3.53 -2.87
N GLY A 125 11.90 3.52 -1.80
CA GLY A 125 11.94 2.43 -0.84
C GLY A 125 10.75 2.52 0.09
N ARG A 126 10.32 1.39 0.64
CA ARG A 126 9.15 1.27 1.49
C ARG A 126 9.46 0.34 2.65
N VAL A 127 9.09 0.73 3.87
CA VAL A 127 9.13 -0.08 5.08
C VAL A 127 7.79 0.01 5.78
N GLY A 128 7.21 -1.14 6.14
CA GLY A 128 5.91 -1.21 6.77
C GLY A 128 5.85 -2.23 7.89
N TYR A 129 4.80 -2.10 8.70
CA TYR A 129 4.47 -3.00 9.78
C TYR A 129 2.99 -3.39 9.71
N THR A 130 2.70 -4.68 9.77
CA THR A 130 1.33 -5.21 9.75
C THR A 130 0.69 -5.01 11.11
N LEU A 131 -0.33 -4.16 11.18
CA LEU A 131 -1.08 -3.89 12.42
C LEU A 131 -2.02 -5.05 12.77
N ASN A 132 -2.51 -5.73 11.74
CA ASN A 132 -3.35 -6.93 11.82
C ASN A 132 -3.24 -7.69 10.48
N GLU A 133 -4.02 -8.77 10.35
CA GLU A 133 -4.01 -9.63 9.15
C GLU A 133 -4.25 -8.91 7.82
N LYS A 134 -4.84 -7.71 7.83
CA LYS A 134 -5.28 -6.98 6.62
C LYS A 134 -4.74 -5.56 6.50
N ALA A 135 -4.21 -4.99 7.58
CA ALA A 135 -3.77 -3.59 7.59
C ALA A 135 -2.26 -3.49 7.70
N LEU A 136 -1.67 -2.74 6.79
CA LEU A 136 -0.25 -2.42 6.72
C LEU A 136 -0.05 -0.91 6.88
N LEU A 137 0.60 -0.50 7.95
CA LEU A 137 1.09 0.87 8.13
C LEU A 137 2.50 0.93 7.54
N TYR A 138 2.80 1.96 6.75
CA TYR A 138 4.11 2.06 6.10
C TYR A 138 4.63 3.49 6.00
N ALA A 139 5.94 3.59 5.86
CA ALA A 139 6.65 4.80 5.46
C ALA A 139 7.39 4.54 4.13
N THR A 140 7.56 5.58 3.35
CA THR A 140 8.29 5.56 2.08
C THR A 140 9.30 6.68 2.02
N GLY A 141 10.36 6.50 1.23
CA GLY A 141 11.33 7.55 0.95
C GLY A 141 12.09 7.24 -0.33
N GLY A 142 12.43 8.28 -1.07
CA GLY A 142 13.10 8.10 -2.34
C GLY A 142 13.28 9.37 -3.14
N TRP A 143 13.34 9.20 -4.45
CA TRP A 143 13.55 10.26 -5.41
C TRP A 143 12.28 10.55 -6.21
N ALA A 144 12.00 11.83 -6.44
CA ALA A 144 10.86 12.30 -7.20
C ALA A 144 11.31 13.24 -8.33
N VAL A 145 10.54 13.22 -9.41
CA VAL A 145 10.72 14.10 -10.56
C VAL A 145 9.37 14.68 -10.96
N THR A 146 9.34 15.97 -11.27
CA THR A 146 8.16 16.62 -11.84
C THR A 146 8.55 17.46 -13.03
N ARG A 147 7.65 17.54 -14.02
CA ARG A 147 7.79 18.44 -15.16
C ARG A 147 6.85 19.61 -14.99
N GLY A 148 7.44 20.79 -14.88
CA GLY A 148 6.72 22.04 -14.95
C GLY A 148 6.77 22.65 -16.34
N PHE A 149 5.78 23.46 -16.68
CA PHE A 149 5.79 24.28 -17.88
C PHE A 149 5.38 25.73 -17.59
N VAL A 150 5.95 26.65 -18.36
CA VAL A 150 5.57 28.05 -18.36
C VAL A 150 5.18 28.39 -19.80
N ASP A 151 3.94 28.83 -19.98
CA ASP A 151 3.39 29.28 -21.27
C ASP A 151 3.06 30.77 -21.15
N VAL A 152 3.84 31.61 -21.87
CA VAL A 152 3.60 33.04 -21.96
C VAL A 152 3.03 33.35 -23.32
N ALA A 153 1.89 34.04 -23.37
CA ALA A 153 1.25 34.40 -24.62
C ALA A 153 2.22 35.18 -25.56
N GLY A 154 2.58 34.52 -26.67
CA GLY A 154 3.50 35.10 -27.67
C GLY A 154 4.96 34.64 -27.54
N ALA A 155 5.30 33.76 -26.61
CA ALA A 155 6.61 33.12 -26.45
C ALA A 155 6.54 31.61 -26.62
N PRO A 156 7.64 30.93 -26.98
CA PRO A 156 7.68 29.45 -26.97
C PRO A 156 7.45 28.91 -25.57
N LYS A 157 6.67 27.82 -25.47
CA LYS A 157 6.42 27.10 -24.22
C LYS A 157 7.72 26.49 -23.70
N GLU A 158 8.19 26.90 -22.55
CA GLU A 158 9.36 26.32 -21.89
C GLU A 158 8.94 25.23 -20.90
N LYS A 159 9.67 24.11 -20.94
CA LYS A 159 9.46 22.97 -20.05
C LYS A 159 10.73 22.72 -19.26
N GLU A 160 10.58 22.73 -17.95
CA GLU A 160 11.66 22.45 -17.02
C GLU A 160 11.38 21.18 -16.21
N THR A 161 12.43 20.42 -15.91
CA THR A 161 12.34 19.21 -15.10
C THR A 161 12.98 19.48 -13.74
N PHE A 162 12.18 19.29 -12.71
CA PHE A 162 12.61 19.42 -11.31
C PHE A 162 12.81 18.04 -10.71
N ASN A 163 13.92 17.87 -9.99
CA ASN A 163 14.29 16.65 -9.30
C ASN A 163 14.37 16.94 -7.81
N GLY A 164 13.91 16.00 -7.01
CA GLY A 164 13.94 16.16 -5.58
C GLY A 164 13.86 14.84 -4.83
N TRP A 165 13.79 14.94 -3.53
CA TRP A 165 13.51 13.80 -2.66
C TRP A 165 12.05 13.80 -2.23
N THR A 166 11.58 12.61 -1.84
CA THR A 166 10.22 12.42 -1.37
C THR A 166 10.21 11.54 -0.13
N ILE A 167 9.35 11.89 0.82
CA ILE A 167 9.04 11.06 1.98
C ILE A 167 7.53 10.97 2.14
N GLY A 168 7.03 9.83 2.58
CA GLY A 168 5.60 9.64 2.77
C GLY A 168 5.29 8.59 3.80
N ALA A 169 4.03 8.57 4.22
CA ALA A 169 3.47 7.55 5.08
C ALA A 169 2.05 7.22 4.63
N GLY A 170 1.64 5.97 4.83
CA GLY A 170 0.32 5.54 4.41
C GLY A 170 -0.13 4.27 5.08
N VAL A 171 -1.37 3.91 4.76
CA VAL A 171 -2.00 2.68 5.19
C VAL A 171 -2.55 1.96 3.98
N ASP A 172 -2.20 0.68 3.84
CA ASP A 172 -2.84 -0.24 2.89
C ASP A 172 -3.76 -1.19 3.66
N TYR A 173 -4.94 -1.45 3.11
CA TYR A 173 -5.93 -2.36 3.69
C TYR A 173 -6.39 -3.40 2.67
N GLY A 174 -6.16 -4.68 2.97
CA GLY A 174 -6.57 -5.81 2.13
C GLY A 174 -8.07 -6.07 2.22
N PHE A 175 -8.79 -5.87 1.12
CA PHE A 175 -10.21 -6.19 1.01
C PHE A 175 -10.44 -7.66 0.68
N THR A 176 -9.62 -8.19 -0.21
CA THR A 176 -9.59 -9.61 -0.62
C THR A 176 -8.14 -10.10 -0.59
N ASN A 177 -7.90 -11.37 -0.91
CA ASN A 177 -6.53 -11.91 -0.95
C ASN A 177 -5.60 -11.24 -1.98
N SER A 178 -6.16 -10.49 -2.94
CA SER A 178 -5.41 -9.85 -4.02
C SER A 178 -5.68 -8.36 -4.16
N VAL A 179 -6.77 -7.83 -3.59
CA VAL A 179 -7.15 -6.42 -3.76
C VAL A 179 -6.97 -5.69 -2.45
N PHE A 180 -6.30 -4.54 -2.50
CA PHE A 180 -6.12 -3.65 -1.36
C PHE A 180 -6.46 -2.21 -1.71
N GLY A 181 -6.92 -1.46 -0.70
CA GLY A 181 -7.06 -0.01 -0.75
C GLY A 181 -5.87 0.66 -0.09
N ARG A 182 -5.60 1.88 -0.49
CA ARG A 182 -4.49 2.70 -0.02
C ARG A 182 -4.97 4.09 0.37
N ALA A 183 -4.39 4.64 1.44
CA ALA A 183 -4.38 6.07 1.73
C ALA A 183 -2.95 6.48 2.06
N GLU A 184 -2.41 7.47 1.35
CA GLU A 184 -1.02 7.90 1.48
C GLU A 184 -0.93 9.42 1.54
N TYR A 185 -0.13 9.92 2.46
CA TYR A 185 0.34 11.30 2.52
C TYR A 185 1.81 11.34 2.12
N ARG A 186 2.18 12.33 1.31
CA ARG A 186 3.52 12.49 0.77
C ARG A 186 3.96 13.95 0.82
N TYR A 187 5.20 14.15 1.18
CA TYR A 187 5.93 15.41 1.04
C TYR A 187 7.02 15.23 -0.01
N ASN A 188 7.08 16.14 -0.96
CA ASN A 188 8.10 16.20 -2.00
C ASN A 188 8.82 17.54 -1.88
N ASP A 189 10.13 17.50 -1.93
CA ASP A 189 11.01 18.67 -1.89
C ASP A 189 11.88 18.62 -3.15
N PHE A 190 11.74 19.63 -4.00
CA PHE A 190 12.45 19.72 -5.27
C PHE A 190 13.68 20.63 -5.19
N GLY A 191 14.02 21.12 -3.98
CA GLY A 191 15.17 21.95 -3.68
C GLY A 191 15.08 23.36 -4.29
N ASP A 192 16.08 24.14 -3.93
CA ASP A 192 16.22 25.51 -4.41
C ASP A 192 16.80 25.53 -5.83
N LYS A 193 16.20 26.30 -6.72
CA LYS A 193 16.77 26.62 -8.04
C LYS A 193 16.84 28.13 -8.24
N ASP A 194 18.02 28.59 -8.59
CA ASP A 194 18.20 29.97 -9.10
C ASP A 194 17.74 30.02 -10.56
N VAL A 195 16.63 30.69 -10.78
CA VAL A 195 16.12 30.97 -12.12
C VAL A 195 16.24 32.49 -12.39
N GLY A 196 17.36 32.89 -13.01
CA GLY A 196 17.58 34.28 -13.40
C GLY A 196 17.80 35.25 -12.25
N GLY A 197 18.39 34.81 -11.12
CA GLY A 197 18.64 35.62 -9.92
C GLY A 197 17.48 35.66 -8.92
N VAL A 198 16.52 34.75 -9.07
CA VAL A 198 15.39 34.49 -8.13
C VAL A 198 15.54 33.11 -7.58
N ASP A 199 15.71 32.99 -6.25
CA ASP A 199 15.66 31.71 -5.56
C ASP A 199 14.21 31.25 -5.47
N VAL A 200 13.93 30.09 -6.07
CA VAL A 200 12.62 29.44 -6.07
C VAL A 200 12.74 28.15 -5.28
N ASP A 201 12.11 28.11 -4.11
CA ASP A 201 11.94 26.95 -3.27
C ASP A 201 10.58 26.31 -3.59
N LEU A 202 10.58 25.01 -3.91
CA LEU A 202 9.39 24.26 -4.32
C LEU A 202 9.20 23.06 -3.41
N ASP A 203 8.21 23.14 -2.54
CA ASP A 203 7.74 22.00 -1.77
C ASP A 203 6.27 21.64 -2.08
N GLN A 204 5.97 20.37 -2.03
CA GLN A 204 4.65 19.87 -2.38
C GLN A 204 4.17 18.84 -1.36
N HIS A 205 2.97 19.07 -0.87
CA HIS A 205 2.24 18.10 -0.06
C HIS A 205 1.16 17.44 -0.92
N GLN A 206 1.05 16.11 -0.82
CA GLN A 206 0.07 15.33 -1.55
C GLN A 206 -0.68 14.39 -0.60
N PHE A 207 -1.98 14.25 -0.84
CA PHE A 207 -2.78 13.20 -0.23
C PHE A 207 -3.46 12.41 -1.34
N THR A 208 -3.27 11.09 -1.33
CA THR A 208 -3.80 10.19 -2.34
C THR A 208 -4.57 9.04 -1.70
N ILE A 209 -5.60 8.60 -2.41
CA ILE A 209 -6.29 7.33 -2.18
C ILE A 209 -6.12 6.47 -3.43
N GLY A 210 -6.06 5.16 -3.26
CA GLY A 210 -5.82 4.25 -4.37
C GLY A 210 -6.38 2.87 -4.13
N VAL A 211 -6.39 2.10 -5.21
CA VAL A 211 -6.71 0.68 -5.20
C VAL A 211 -5.63 -0.06 -5.97
N GLY A 212 -5.14 -1.15 -5.39
CA GLY A 212 -4.12 -1.99 -5.99
C GLY A 212 -4.54 -3.45 -6.05
N VAL A 213 -3.93 -4.15 -6.99
CA VAL A 213 -4.04 -5.60 -7.16
C VAL A 213 -2.66 -6.21 -6.99
N LYS A 214 -2.58 -7.18 -6.11
CA LYS A 214 -1.38 -7.97 -5.81
C LYS A 214 -1.42 -9.32 -6.55
N PHE A 215 -0.27 -9.81 -6.98
CA PHE A 215 -0.08 -11.09 -7.67
C PHE A 215 1.22 -11.78 -7.26
#